data_0f5ec5ec9adaccb4f25d0a59d6d7b721
#
_entry.id   0f5ec5ec9adaccb4f25d0a59d6d7b721
#
_cell.length_a   1.000
_cell.length_b   1.000
_cell.length_c   1.000
_cell.angle_alpha   90.00
_cell.angle_beta   90.00
_cell.angle_gamma   90.00
#
_symmetry.space_group_name_H-M   'P 1'
#
loop_
_entity.id
_entity.type
_entity.pdbx_description
1 polymer ?
#
loop_
_entity_poly.entity_id
_entity_poly.type
_entity_poly.pdbx_seq_one_letter_code
_entity_poly.pdbx_strand_id
1 'polypeptide(L)'
;LFMWNCLWKSGASIPHGHAQVSLTRRMHYGKVERERRAAIAYRQQTGRGYFDDIFCVHEQLGLGRQVNSVRVYAHLTPLKEKETVLLAPAFDEDLARAMGQVVRCLVDELNVTSFNLVAWLPPLVATPEDWSDMPVVVRVVDRGDPLSRTSDFGAMELYAASVVASDPFRVADVLWRCLTQ
;
A
#
# COMPACT_ATOMS: atom_id res chain seq x y z
N LEU A 1 -2.02 -7.99 10.69
CA LEU A 1 -1.39 -6.85 10.02
C LEU A 1 0.07 -6.73 10.37
N PHE A 2 0.85 -6.27 9.43
CA PHE A 2 2.21 -5.77 9.64
C PHE A 2 2.19 -4.25 9.37
N MET A 3 2.89 -3.45 10.15
CA MET A 3 2.95 -2.01 9.96
C MET A 3 4.28 -1.42 10.38
N TRP A 4 4.69 -0.35 9.70
CA TRP A 4 5.84 0.46 10.04
C TRP A 4 5.48 1.94 9.93
N ASN A 5 5.57 2.65 11.04
CA ASN A 5 5.48 4.09 11.10
C ASN A 5 6.91 4.65 11.19
N CYS A 6 7.36 5.33 10.14
CA CYS A 6 8.71 5.89 10.08
C CYS A 6 8.69 7.35 10.51
N LEU A 7 9.32 7.66 11.65
CA LEU A 7 9.40 8.96 12.29
C LEU A 7 8.03 9.52 12.77
N TRP A 8 8.07 10.59 13.55
CA TRP A 8 6.89 11.15 14.25
C TRP A 8 5.80 11.68 13.32
N LYS A 9 6.14 12.20 12.14
CA LYS A 9 5.15 12.68 11.17
C LYS A 9 4.21 11.56 10.72
N SER A 10 4.68 10.32 10.68
CA SER A 10 3.89 9.13 10.39
C SER A 10 3.14 8.56 11.59
N GLY A 11 3.26 9.18 12.76
CA GLY A 11 2.66 8.71 14.00
C GLY A 11 3.55 7.77 14.83
N ALA A 12 4.85 7.68 14.53
CA ALA A 12 5.79 6.93 15.37
C ALA A 12 6.00 7.65 16.72
N SER A 13 5.94 6.91 17.81
CA SER A 13 6.19 7.41 19.18
C SER A 13 7.66 7.41 19.57
N ILE A 14 8.50 6.70 18.81
CA ILE A 14 9.93 6.53 19.06
C ILE A 14 10.73 6.75 17.78
N PRO A 15 11.93 7.35 17.86
CA PRO A 15 12.69 7.77 16.68
C PRO A 15 13.44 6.66 15.96
N HIS A 16 13.66 5.50 16.59
CA HIS A 16 14.35 4.40 15.92
C HIS A 16 13.40 3.56 15.07
N GLY A 17 13.92 3.03 13.96
CA GLY A 17 13.15 2.18 13.06
C GLY A 17 12.65 0.92 13.74
N HIS A 18 11.33 0.70 13.73
CA HIS A 18 10.70 -0.50 14.21
C HIS A 18 9.42 -0.81 13.44
N ALA A 19 9.21 -2.09 13.20
CA ALA A 19 7.94 -2.58 12.65
C ALA A 19 7.11 -3.20 13.77
N GLN A 20 5.81 -3.19 13.58
CA GLN A 20 4.84 -3.73 14.51
C GLN A 20 3.97 -4.78 13.83
N VAL A 21 3.64 -5.84 14.57
CA VAL A 21 2.67 -6.85 14.13
C VAL A 21 1.47 -6.79 15.06
N SER A 22 0.28 -6.72 14.49
CA SER A 22 -0.96 -6.74 15.23
C SER A 22 -1.81 -7.94 14.83
N LEU A 23 -2.28 -8.68 15.82
CA LEU A 23 -3.18 -9.83 15.67
C LEU A 23 -4.52 -9.50 16.31
N THR A 24 -5.60 -9.81 15.61
CA THR A 24 -6.97 -9.71 16.13
C THR A 24 -7.62 -11.10 16.17
N ARG A 25 -8.55 -11.30 17.07
CA ARG A 25 -9.37 -12.52 17.13
C ARG A 25 -10.75 -12.21 16.56
N ARG A 26 -11.31 -13.15 15.80
CA ARG A 26 -12.69 -13.18 15.30
C ARG A 26 -13.05 -12.13 14.25
N MET A 27 -12.41 -11.00 14.20
CA MET A 27 -12.75 -9.93 13.28
C MET A 27 -11.49 -9.26 12.72
N HIS A 28 -11.48 -9.00 11.43
CA HIS A 28 -10.41 -8.24 10.79
C HIS A 28 -10.67 -6.73 10.94
N TYR A 29 -9.65 -5.91 10.62
CA TYR A 29 -9.81 -4.46 10.65
C TYR A 29 -10.83 -3.98 9.61
N GLY A 30 -11.66 -3.02 9.99
CA GLY A 30 -12.82 -2.59 9.21
C GLY A 30 -12.52 -2.17 7.77
N LYS A 31 -11.34 -1.56 7.50
CA LYS A 31 -10.95 -1.21 6.14
C LYS A 31 -10.66 -2.45 5.30
N VAL A 32 -9.91 -3.40 5.83
CA VAL A 32 -9.56 -4.64 5.12
C VAL A 32 -10.83 -5.48 4.85
N GLU A 33 -11.72 -5.55 5.82
CA GLU A 33 -12.99 -6.25 5.66
C GLU A 33 -13.90 -5.61 4.59
N ARG A 34 -13.92 -4.28 4.49
CA ARG A 34 -14.63 -3.59 3.40
C ARG A 34 -14.05 -3.92 2.03
N GLU A 35 -12.73 -3.89 1.90
CA GLU A 35 -12.05 -4.23 0.63
C GLU A 35 -12.33 -5.69 0.25
N ARG A 36 -12.27 -6.61 1.20
CA ARG A 36 -12.60 -8.01 0.98
C ARG A 36 -14.03 -8.19 0.44
N ARG A 37 -15.01 -7.57 1.11
CA ARG A 37 -16.42 -7.64 0.67
C ARG A 37 -16.61 -6.98 -0.69
N ALA A 38 -15.95 -5.87 -0.95
CA ALA A 38 -16.01 -5.20 -2.24
C ALA A 38 -15.40 -6.07 -3.36
N ALA A 39 -14.29 -6.76 -3.10
CA ALA A 39 -13.67 -7.67 -4.06
C ALA A 39 -14.60 -8.85 -4.40
N ILE A 40 -15.26 -9.45 -3.40
CA ILE A 40 -16.26 -10.50 -3.62
C ILE A 40 -17.43 -9.99 -4.45
N ALA A 41 -18.01 -8.84 -4.08
CA ALA A 41 -19.11 -8.24 -4.81
C ALA A 41 -18.73 -7.92 -6.26
N TYR A 42 -17.52 -7.43 -6.48
CA TYR A 42 -16.96 -7.17 -7.81
C TYR A 42 -16.90 -8.45 -8.65
N ARG A 43 -16.37 -9.55 -8.08
CA ARG A 43 -16.34 -10.85 -8.75
C ARG A 43 -17.73 -11.37 -9.09
N GLN A 44 -18.68 -11.24 -8.16
CA GLN A 44 -20.06 -11.66 -8.38
C GLN A 44 -20.74 -10.90 -9.54
N GLN A 45 -20.42 -9.61 -9.69
CA GLN A 45 -20.98 -8.76 -10.73
C GLN A 45 -20.30 -8.91 -12.08
N THR A 46 -18.99 -9.08 -12.11
CA THR A 46 -18.18 -9.03 -13.33
C THR A 46 -17.61 -10.37 -13.77
N GLY A 47 -17.56 -11.37 -12.87
CA GLY A 47 -16.86 -12.63 -13.09
C GLY A 47 -15.32 -12.50 -12.99
N ARG A 48 -14.78 -11.32 -12.62
CA ARG A 48 -13.34 -11.01 -12.64
C ARG A 48 -12.84 -10.64 -11.26
N GLY A 49 -11.52 -10.82 -11.01
CA GLY A 49 -10.87 -10.42 -9.76
C GLY A 49 -10.64 -8.91 -9.70
N TYR A 50 -11.10 -8.26 -8.62
CA TYR A 50 -10.90 -6.81 -8.42
C TYR A 50 -9.43 -6.42 -8.44
N PHE A 51 -8.59 -7.15 -7.70
CA PHE A 51 -7.16 -6.84 -7.63
C PHE A 51 -6.40 -7.13 -8.93
N ASP A 52 -6.89 -8.06 -9.74
CA ASP A 52 -6.35 -8.31 -11.08
C ASP A 52 -6.68 -7.14 -12.01
N ASP A 53 -7.93 -6.69 -12.00
CA ASP A 53 -8.38 -5.62 -12.87
C ASP A 53 -7.78 -4.28 -12.50
N ILE A 54 -7.70 -3.94 -11.21
CA ILE A 54 -7.07 -2.68 -10.79
C ILE A 54 -5.58 -2.65 -11.15
N PHE A 55 -4.86 -3.76 -11.01
CA PHE A 55 -3.49 -3.85 -11.46
C PHE A 55 -3.37 -3.71 -12.98
N CYS A 56 -4.20 -4.42 -13.75
CA CYS A 56 -4.21 -4.35 -15.21
C CYS A 56 -4.42 -2.92 -15.72
N VAL A 57 -5.35 -2.17 -15.12
CA VAL A 57 -5.57 -0.75 -15.46
C VAL A 57 -4.33 0.09 -15.18
N HIS A 58 -3.70 -0.08 -14.02
CA HIS A 58 -2.47 0.66 -13.69
C HIS A 58 -1.32 0.28 -14.64
N GLU A 59 -1.17 -1.00 -14.98
CA GLU A 59 -0.15 -1.47 -15.91
C GLU A 59 -0.35 -0.86 -17.32
N GLN A 60 -1.59 -0.86 -17.83
CA GLN A 60 -1.92 -0.25 -19.12
C GLN A 60 -1.66 1.26 -19.17
N LEU A 61 -1.78 1.94 -18.03
CA LEU A 61 -1.46 3.36 -17.89
C LEU A 61 0.04 3.63 -17.67
N GLY A 62 0.89 2.59 -17.60
CA GLY A 62 2.30 2.73 -17.27
C GLY A 62 2.59 2.93 -15.77
N LEU A 63 1.55 2.88 -14.94
CA LEU A 63 1.64 3.04 -13.49
C LEU A 63 1.92 1.73 -12.75
N GLY A 64 1.81 0.58 -13.41
CA GLY A 64 1.97 -0.76 -12.85
C GLY A 64 3.10 -1.54 -13.52
N ARG A 65 3.77 -2.39 -12.75
CA ARG A 65 4.77 -3.36 -13.25
C ARG A 65 4.81 -4.58 -12.36
N GLN A 66 4.97 -5.77 -12.98
CA GLN A 66 5.25 -6.99 -12.25
C GLN A 66 6.75 -7.16 -12.04
N VAL A 67 7.15 -7.49 -10.80
CA VAL A 67 8.52 -7.79 -10.37
C VAL A 67 8.50 -9.15 -9.69
N ASN A 68 9.01 -10.18 -10.33
CA ASN A 68 8.85 -11.59 -9.93
C ASN A 68 7.37 -11.96 -9.68
N SER A 69 7.02 -12.43 -8.49
CA SER A 69 5.64 -12.75 -8.09
C SER A 69 4.84 -11.54 -7.63
N VAL A 70 5.46 -10.36 -7.51
CA VAL A 70 4.85 -9.17 -6.93
C VAL A 70 4.42 -8.18 -8.01
N ARG A 71 3.19 -7.70 -7.92
CA ARG A 71 2.66 -6.61 -8.75
C ARG A 71 2.80 -5.31 -8.00
N VAL A 72 3.53 -4.36 -8.56
CA VAL A 72 3.79 -3.03 -7.95
C VAL A 72 3.11 -1.95 -8.78
N TYR A 73 2.44 -1.00 -8.16
CA TYR A 73 1.91 0.16 -8.88
C TYR A 73 1.90 1.44 -8.04
N ALA A 74 2.14 2.57 -8.71
CA ALA A 74 1.85 3.89 -8.18
C ALA A 74 0.34 4.14 -8.29
N HIS A 75 -0.33 4.42 -7.19
CA HIS A 75 -1.80 4.48 -7.16
C HIS A 75 -2.31 5.73 -7.89
N LEU A 76 -3.20 5.55 -8.88
CA LEU A 76 -3.75 6.64 -9.68
C LEU A 76 -4.57 7.64 -8.85
N THR A 77 -5.27 7.13 -7.83
CA THR A 77 -6.08 7.93 -6.88
C THR A 77 -5.58 7.70 -5.44
N PRO A 78 -4.39 8.23 -5.11
CA PRO A 78 -3.72 7.90 -3.86
C PRO A 78 -4.46 8.47 -2.65
N LEU A 79 -4.36 7.78 -1.50
CA LEU A 79 -4.87 8.27 -0.21
C LEU A 79 -3.98 9.35 0.40
N LYS A 80 -2.67 9.23 0.16
CA LYS A 80 -1.63 10.16 0.59
C LYS A 80 -0.54 10.23 -0.47
N GLU A 81 0.36 11.19 -0.31
CA GLU A 81 1.44 11.45 -1.26
C GLU A 81 2.22 10.19 -1.63
N LYS A 82 2.56 10.05 -2.90
CA LYS A 82 3.41 9.00 -3.48
C LYS A 82 2.96 7.58 -3.13
N GLU A 83 1.66 7.36 -2.98
CA GLU A 83 1.17 6.04 -2.61
C GLU A 83 1.58 4.98 -3.61
N THR A 84 2.29 3.98 -3.11
CA THR A 84 2.72 2.80 -3.85
C THR A 84 2.07 1.56 -3.24
N VAL A 85 1.52 0.71 -4.08
CA VAL A 85 0.83 -0.52 -3.68
C VAL A 85 1.55 -1.72 -4.25
N LEU A 86 1.72 -2.76 -3.43
CA LEU A 86 2.24 -4.05 -3.85
C LEU A 86 1.17 -5.12 -3.59
N LEU A 87 0.94 -5.97 -4.57
CA LEU A 87 0.06 -7.13 -4.46
C LEU A 87 0.90 -8.40 -4.62
N ALA A 88 0.73 -9.35 -3.71
CA ALA A 88 1.45 -10.62 -3.77
C ALA A 88 0.54 -11.79 -3.35
N PRO A 89 0.81 -13.01 -3.84
CA PRO A 89 0.04 -14.19 -3.44
C PRO A 89 0.32 -14.60 -1.98
N ALA A 90 1.51 -14.28 -1.46
CA ALA A 90 1.93 -14.61 -0.11
C ALA A 90 2.86 -13.54 0.48
N PHE A 91 3.04 -13.57 1.80
CA PHE A 91 4.05 -12.76 2.48
C PHE A 91 5.36 -13.57 2.55
N ASP A 92 6.12 -13.51 1.46
CA ASP A 92 7.33 -14.29 1.23
C ASP A 92 8.57 -13.42 0.99
N GLU A 93 9.67 -14.04 0.57
CA GLU A 93 10.94 -13.36 0.30
C GLU A 93 10.84 -12.39 -0.88
N ASP A 94 10.10 -12.73 -1.94
CA ASP A 94 9.91 -11.85 -3.10
C ASP A 94 9.20 -10.56 -2.68
N LEU A 95 8.12 -10.68 -1.89
CA LEU A 95 7.42 -9.51 -1.36
C LEU A 95 8.30 -8.69 -0.42
N ALA A 96 9.04 -9.35 0.49
CA ALA A 96 9.94 -8.64 1.40
C ALA A 96 11.02 -7.87 0.64
N ARG A 97 11.58 -8.45 -0.41
CA ARG A 97 12.58 -7.81 -1.29
C ARG A 97 11.98 -6.62 -2.04
N ALA A 98 10.80 -6.80 -2.65
CA ALA A 98 10.10 -5.72 -3.35
C ALA A 98 9.73 -4.57 -2.42
N MET A 99 9.25 -4.85 -1.20
CA MET A 99 9.01 -3.84 -0.16
C MET A 99 10.27 -3.04 0.16
N GLY A 100 11.40 -3.71 0.37
CA GLY A 100 12.68 -3.06 0.65
C GLY A 100 13.14 -2.17 -0.50
N GLN A 101 13.03 -2.64 -1.75
CA GLN A 101 13.37 -1.86 -2.94
C GLN A 101 12.47 -0.63 -3.11
N VAL A 102 11.15 -0.78 -2.94
CA VAL A 102 10.21 0.34 -3.01
C VAL A 102 10.51 1.39 -1.93
N VAL A 103 10.68 0.97 -0.67
CA VAL A 103 11.00 1.90 0.42
C VAL A 103 12.32 2.62 0.14
N ARG A 104 13.35 1.89 -0.27
CA ARG A 104 14.64 2.48 -0.63
C ARG A 104 14.50 3.50 -1.77
N CYS A 105 13.76 3.17 -2.82
CA CYS A 105 13.51 4.08 -3.93
C CYS A 105 12.77 5.35 -3.48
N LEU A 106 11.74 5.21 -2.64
CA LEU A 106 11.01 6.37 -2.10
C LEU A 106 11.94 7.28 -1.28
N VAL A 107 12.83 6.71 -0.47
CA VAL A 107 13.77 7.46 0.35
C VAL A 107 14.86 8.11 -0.49
N ASP A 108 15.56 7.33 -1.31
CA ASP A 108 16.78 7.76 -1.99
C ASP A 108 16.50 8.67 -3.20
N GLU A 109 15.41 8.39 -3.95
CA GLU A 109 15.12 9.06 -5.23
C GLU A 109 13.94 10.05 -5.16
N LEU A 110 12.98 9.81 -4.27
CA LEU A 110 11.80 10.67 -4.12
C LEU A 110 11.83 11.51 -2.85
N ASN A 111 12.95 11.50 -2.10
CA ASN A 111 13.18 12.28 -0.89
C ASN A 111 12.09 12.08 0.19
N VAL A 112 11.57 10.86 0.31
CA VAL A 112 10.61 10.52 1.37
C VAL A 112 11.36 10.34 2.68
N THR A 113 11.08 11.18 3.66
CA THR A 113 11.75 11.14 4.97
C THR A 113 10.88 10.50 6.06
N SER A 114 9.58 10.55 5.90
CA SER A 114 8.61 9.95 6.83
C SER A 114 7.52 9.23 6.05
N PHE A 115 7.22 8.00 6.41
CA PHE A 115 6.25 7.19 5.68
C PHE A 115 5.46 6.26 6.61
N ASN A 116 4.29 5.85 6.17
CA ASN A 116 3.61 4.67 6.69
C ASN A 116 3.70 3.53 5.69
N LEU A 117 4.01 2.34 6.18
CA LEU A 117 3.90 1.09 5.44
C LEU A 117 2.97 0.16 6.21
N VAL A 118 2.02 -0.45 5.51
CA VAL A 118 1.14 -1.48 6.08
C VAL A 118 1.05 -2.67 5.15
N ALA A 119 0.96 -3.89 5.71
CA ALA A 119 0.60 -5.08 4.95
C ALA A 119 -0.69 -5.68 5.51
N TRP A 120 -1.66 -5.89 4.64
CA TRP A 120 -2.89 -6.61 4.93
C TRP A 120 -2.67 -8.08 4.61
N LEU A 121 -2.80 -8.92 5.61
CA LEU A 121 -2.56 -10.34 5.50
C LEU A 121 -3.87 -11.09 5.67
N PRO A 122 -4.08 -12.19 4.97
CA PRO A 122 -5.23 -13.05 5.21
C PRO A 122 -5.18 -13.62 6.63
N PRO A 123 -6.28 -14.21 7.13
CA PRO A 123 -6.29 -14.91 8.40
C PRO A 123 -5.24 -16.03 8.45
N LEU A 124 -4.62 -16.22 9.63
CA LEU A 124 -3.62 -17.27 9.86
C LEU A 124 -4.22 -18.67 9.94
N VAL A 125 -5.53 -18.75 10.15
CA VAL A 125 -6.29 -20.01 10.25
C VAL A 125 -7.52 -19.90 9.38
N ALA A 126 -8.09 -21.05 8.99
CA ALA A 126 -9.35 -21.09 8.25
C ALA A 126 -10.47 -20.33 9.00
N THR A 127 -11.20 -19.52 8.27
CA THR A 127 -12.33 -18.74 8.76
C THR A 127 -13.56 -19.01 7.91
N PRO A 128 -14.79 -18.74 8.42
CA PRO A 128 -16.01 -18.89 7.62
C PRO A 128 -16.05 -17.93 6.42
N GLU A 129 -15.35 -16.82 6.49
CA GLU A 129 -15.32 -15.81 5.44
C GLU A 129 -14.44 -16.25 4.26
N ASP A 130 -14.90 -15.94 3.06
CA ASP A 130 -14.13 -16.15 1.84
C ASP A 130 -13.04 -15.08 1.71
N TRP A 131 -11.78 -15.51 1.60
CA TRP A 131 -10.59 -14.69 1.40
C TRP A 131 -9.90 -14.96 0.05
N SER A 132 -10.49 -15.79 -0.80
CA SER A 132 -9.87 -16.21 -2.08
C SER A 132 -9.57 -15.07 -3.03
N ASP A 133 -10.33 -13.96 -2.93
CA ASP A 133 -10.15 -12.76 -3.75
C ASP A 133 -9.20 -11.72 -3.15
N MET A 134 -8.62 -12.01 -1.97
CA MET A 134 -7.72 -11.09 -1.28
C MET A 134 -6.27 -11.55 -1.38
N PRO A 135 -5.43 -10.87 -2.18
CA PRO A 135 -3.99 -11.05 -2.11
C PRO A 135 -3.45 -10.44 -0.81
N VAL A 136 -2.19 -10.67 -0.52
CA VAL A 136 -1.44 -9.81 0.39
C VAL A 136 -1.33 -8.43 -0.25
N VAL A 137 -1.78 -7.40 0.45
CA VAL A 137 -1.75 -6.01 -0.03
C VAL A 137 -0.82 -5.20 0.85
N VAL A 138 0.24 -4.69 0.27
CA VAL A 138 1.13 -3.72 0.93
C VAL A 138 0.84 -2.33 0.39
N ARG A 139 0.76 -1.34 1.28
CA ARG A 139 0.61 0.07 0.92
C ARG A 139 1.70 0.88 1.62
N VAL A 140 2.37 1.72 0.86
CA VAL A 140 3.37 2.68 1.36
C VAL A 140 2.94 4.07 0.95
N VAL A 141 2.97 5.02 1.89
CA VAL A 141 2.59 6.41 1.64
C VAL A 141 3.61 7.36 2.27
N ASP A 142 3.94 8.43 1.57
CA ASP A 142 4.73 9.54 2.12
C ASP A 142 3.87 10.35 3.11
N ARG A 143 4.46 10.74 4.24
CA ARG A 143 3.84 11.55 5.28
C ARG A 143 4.44 12.95 5.39
N GLY A 144 5.33 13.29 4.45
CA GLY A 144 5.98 14.58 4.35
C GLY A 144 7.18 14.77 5.26
N ASP A 145 7.74 15.97 5.19
CA ASP A 145 8.94 16.36 5.94
C ASP A 145 8.63 16.45 7.46
N PRO A 146 9.36 15.71 8.31
CA PRO A 146 9.25 15.81 9.76
C PRO A 146 9.50 17.21 10.32
N LEU A 147 10.24 18.06 9.63
CA LEU A 147 10.50 19.45 10.03
C LEU A 147 9.39 20.41 9.63
N SER A 148 8.52 20.02 8.70
CA SER A 148 7.38 20.82 8.29
C SER A 148 6.32 20.92 9.40
N ARG A 149 5.83 22.12 9.67
CA ARG A 149 4.73 22.37 10.60
C ARG A 149 3.34 22.16 9.98
N THR A 150 3.27 21.96 8.66
CA THR A 150 1.99 21.70 8.00
C THR A 150 1.45 20.33 8.39
N SER A 151 0.16 20.27 8.66
CA SER A 151 -0.55 19.00 8.82
C SER A 151 -0.77 18.38 7.44
N ASP A 152 -0.65 17.06 7.35
CA ASP A 152 -1.05 16.28 6.17
C ASP A 152 -2.47 15.68 6.33
N PHE A 153 -3.20 16.15 7.35
CA PHE A 153 -4.58 15.78 7.63
C PHE A 153 -5.41 17.06 7.76
N GLY A 154 -6.33 17.26 6.86
CA GLY A 154 -7.25 18.41 6.82
C GLY A 154 -8.71 18.00 6.94
N ALA A 155 -9.61 18.94 6.72
CA ALA A 155 -11.05 18.70 6.83
C ALA A 155 -11.58 17.71 5.74
N MET A 156 -10.94 17.67 4.59
CA MET A 156 -11.36 16.79 3.49
C MET A 156 -11.26 15.30 3.84
N GLU A 157 -10.29 14.91 4.65
CA GLU A 157 -10.15 13.53 5.10
C GLU A 157 -11.31 13.07 5.99
N LEU A 158 -12.04 14.01 6.64
CA LEU A 158 -13.27 13.69 7.38
C LEU A 158 -14.41 13.25 6.46
N TYR A 159 -14.35 13.65 5.19
CA TYR A 159 -15.26 13.18 4.13
C TYR A 159 -14.71 11.96 3.37
N ALA A 160 -13.61 11.37 3.85
CA ALA A 160 -12.87 10.30 3.16
C ALA A 160 -12.36 10.72 1.78
N ALA A 161 -12.14 12.02 1.57
CA ALA A 161 -11.56 12.57 0.35
C ALA A 161 -10.09 12.94 0.60
N SER A 162 -9.20 12.40 -0.22
CA SER A 162 -7.78 12.68 -0.12
C SER A 162 -7.40 13.92 -0.92
N VAL A 163 -6.52 14.75 -0.37
CA VAL A 163 -5.89 15.87 -1.10
C VAL A 163 -4.42 15.52 -1.29
N VAL A 164 -4.02 15.32 -2.53
CA VAL A 164 -2.68 14.85 -2.91
C VAL A 164 -2.14 15.72 -4.03
N ALA A 165 -0.89 16.12 -3.95
CA ALA A 165 -0.22 16.97 -4.92
C ALA A 165 0.76 16.20 -5.82
N SER A 166 1.22 15.01 -5.41
CA SER A 166 2.18 14.22 -6.19
C SER A 166 1.52 13.59 -7.42
N ASP A 167 2.22 13.71 -8.55
CA ASP A 167 1.84 13.05 -9.79
C ASP A 167 2.22 11.56 -9.75
N PRO A 168 1.26 10.61 -9.83
CA PRO A 168 1.54 9.18 -9.79
C PRO A 168 2.38 8.70 -10.99
N PHE A 169 2.30 9.34 -12.16
CA PHE A 169 3.12 8.98 -13.32
C PHE A 169 4.59 9.26 -13.05
N ARG A 170 4.90 10.39 -12.44
CA ARG A 170 6.27 10.71 -12.02
C ARG A 170 6.79 9.74 -10.96
N VAL A 171 5.94 9.34 -10.02
CA VAL A 171 6.30 8.32 -9.01
C VAL A 171 6.63 6.99 -9.70
N ALA A 172 5.79 6.54 -10.63
CA ALA A 172 6.00 5.32 -11.40
C ALA A 172 7.31 5.34 -12.19
N ASP A 173 7.61 6.43 -12.90
CA ASP A 173 8.85 6.58 -13.68
C ASP A 173 10.10 6.40 -12.81
N VAL A 174 10.08 6.91 -11.58
CA VAL A 174 11.19 6.75 -10.64
C VAL A 174 11.26 5.32 -10.12
N LEU A 175 10.13 4.73 -9.70
CA LEU A 175 10.05 3.35 -9.23
C LEU A 175 10.61 2.37 -10.26
N TRP A 176 10.28 2.55 -11.55
CA TRP A 176 10.72 1.63 -12.60
C TRP A 176 12.24 1.66 -12.85
N ARG A 177 12.91 2.75 -12.54
CA ARG A 177 14.37 2.81 -12.57
C ARG A 177 15.01 2.04 -11.42
N CYS A 178 14.39 2.09 -10.25
CA CYS A 178 14.90 1.40 -9.06
C CYS A 178 14.66 -0.12 -9.10
N LEU A 179 13.49 -0.55 -9.58
CA LEU A 179 13.06 -1.95 -9.55
C LEU A 179 13.61 -2.81 -10.71
N THR A 180 14.32 -2.21 -11.66
CA THR A 180 14.97 -2.91 -12.78
C THR A 180 16.43 -3.31 -12.49
N GLN A 181 16.93 -2.97 -11.33
CA GLN A 181 18.26 -3.35 -10.85
C GLN A 181 18.16 -4.51 -9.86
#